data_ac361f4838f927cc20871f49c480631f
#
_entry.id   ac361f4838f927cc20871f49c480631f
#
_cell.length_a   1.000
_cell.length_b   1.000
_cell.length_c   1.000
_cell.angle_alpha   90.00
_cell.angle_beta   90.00
_cell.angle_gamma   90.00
#
_symmetry.space_group_name_H-M   'P 1'
#
loop_
_entity.id
_entity.type
_entity.pdbx_description
1 polymer ?
#
loop_
_entity_poly.entity_id
_entity_poly.type
_entity_poly.pdbx_seq_one_letter_code
_entity_poly.pdbx_strand_id
1 'polypeptide(L)'
;MGAVNVEGNVDLDTGAVIFGSKLLDALYSLITTDYRIDEEKFQRFCNSEARVSFYGDFLYPLASDSTLEDFYKEAAEGVLNDALHNCRTEIWNAIHKFSMKLICLSPAEFIHFGTTRELRQLVTKDVQDYEFLDWKLQVNSAVRESGFAAHNAYVGRKSRVGEESYAENSYVIGNASVGERTVLSHVR
;
A
#
# COMPACT_ATOMS: atom_id res chain seq x y z
N MET A 1 4.31 -22.77 -10.67
CA MET A 1 3.30 -21.78 -10.24
C MET A 1 2.68 -21.15 -11.48
N GLY A 2 1.37 -21.32 -11.64
CA GLY A 2 0.63 -20.83 -12.81
C GLY A 2 0.20 -19.37 -12.68
N ALA A 3 1.13 -18.47 -12.34
CA ALA A 3 0.82 -17.04 -12.24
C ALA A 3 0.55 -16.39 -13.62
N VAL A 4 0.99 -17.03 -14.70
CA VAL A 4 0.78 -16.57 -16.08
C VAL A 4 -0.32 -17.41 -16.70
N ASN A 5 -1.38 -16.77 -17.18
CA ASN A 5 -2.46 -17.46 -17.88
C ASN A 5 -2.04 -17.91 -19.28
N VAL A 6 -2.93 -18.63 -19.98
CA VAL A 6 -2.65 -19.18 -21.32
C VAL A 6 -2.42 -18.11 -22.40
N GLU A 7 -2.82 -16.86 -22.13
CA GLU A 7 -2.64 -15.71 -23.00
C GLU A 7 -1.35 -14.94 -22.71
N GLY A 8 -0.59 -15.36 -21.69
CA GLY A 8 0.64 -14.69 -21.27
C GLY A 8 0.43 -13.53 -20.31
N ASN A 9 -0.77 -13.34 -19.80
CA ASN A 9 -1.10 -12.28 -18.84
C ASN A 9 -0.93 -12.76 -17.40
N VAL A 10 -0.68 -11.82 -16.50
CA VAL A 10 -0.58 -12.03 -15.05
C VAL A 10 -1.66 -11.20 -14.36
N ASP A 11 -2.39 -11.81 -13.44
CA ASP A 11 -3.30 -11.07 -12.58
C ASP A 11 -2.52 -10.18 -11.61
N LEU A 12 -2.91 -8.91 -11.51
CA LEU A 12 -2.30 -7.97 -10.57
C LEU A 12 -2.97 -8.09 -9.20
N ASP A 13 -2.16 -8.26 -8.16
CA ASP A 13 -2.62 -8.16 -6.79
C ASP A 13 -2.91 -6.70 -6.43
N THR A 14 -4.11 -6.43 -5.95
CA THR A 14 -4.54 -5.10 -5.52
C THR A 14 -4.13 -4.76 -4.09
N GLY A 15 -3.52 -5.70 -3.37
CA GLY A 15 -3.17 -5.56 -1.96
C GLY A 15 -4.36 -5.57 -1.00
N ALA A 16 -5.57 -5.82 -1.49
CA ALA A 16 -6.77 -5.87 -0.66
C ALA A 16 -7.14 -7.32 -0.32
N VAL A 17 -7.23 -7.63 0.98
CA VAL A 17 -7.58 -8.96 1.48
C VAL A 17 -8.70 -8.87 2.50
N ILE A 18 -9.69 -9.75 2.39
CA ILE A 18 -10.78 -9.86 3.37
C ILE A 18 -10.60 -11.15 4.17
N PHE A 19 -10.35 -11.00 5.46
CA PHE A 19 -10.24 -12.11 6.38
C PHE A 19 -11.58 -12.41 7.06
N GLY A 20 -11.98 -13.68 7.07
CA GLY A 20 -13.09 -14.15 7.87
C GLY A 20 -12.73 -14.21 9.36
N SER A 21 -13.74 -14.12 10.25
CA SER A 21 -13.54 -14.08 11.70
C SER A 21 -12.71 -15.26 12.24
N LYS A 22 -12.96 -16.47 11.74
CA LYS A 22 -12.22 -17.67 12.18
C LYS A 22 -10.72 -17.60 11.89
N LEU A 23 -10.35 -17.03 10.74
CA LEU A 23 -8.94 -16.80 10.39
C LEU A 23 -8.34 -15.70 11.29
N LEU A 24 -9.09 -14.62 11.54
CA LEU A 24 -8.65 -13.57 12.45
C LEU A 24 -8.45 -14.11 13.88
N ASP A 25 -9.36 -14.94 14.36
CA ASP A 25 -9.22 -15.60 15.68
C ASP A 25 -7.95 -16.46 15.73
N ALA A 26 -7.67 -17.22 14.67
CA ALA A 26 -6.46 -18.03 14.57
C ALA A 26 -5.19 -17.18 14.59
N LEU A 27 -5.15 -16.09 13.82
CA LEU A 27 -4.04 -15.15 13.82
C LEU A 27 -3.89 -14.45 15.18
N TYR A 28 -4.99 -14.03 15.78
CA TYR A 28 -4.97 -13.38 17.09
C TYR A 28 -4.45 -14.30 18.19
N SER A 29 -4.73 -15.61 18.11
CA SER A 29 -4.24 -16.61 19.07
C SER A 29 -2.71 -16.74 19.08
N LEU A 30 -2.03 -16.36 18.01
CA LEU A 30 -0.57 -16.36 17.93
C LEU A 30 0.08 -15.37 18.90
N ILE A 31 -0.64 -14.30 19.24
CA ILE A 31 -0.12 -13.23 20.09
C ILE A 31 -0.90 -13.05 21.40
N THR A 32 -1.84 -13.96 21.69
CA THR A 32 -2.69 -13.85 22.89
C THR A 32 -2.70 -15.13 23.72
N THR A 33 -2.99 -14.96 25.01
CA THR A 33 -3.36 -16.01 25.96
C THR A 33 -4.61 -15.53 26.70
N ASP A 34 -5.64 -16.36 26.77
CA ASP A 34 -6.94 -16.02 27.39
C ASP A 34 -7.54 -14.69 26.87
N TYR A 35 -7.48 -14.48 25.54
CA TYR A 35 -7.96 -13.26 24.85
C TYR A 35 -7.27 -11.96 25.27
N ARG A 36 -6.11 -12.03 25.91
CA ARG A 36 -5.28 -10.88 26.23
C ARG A 36 -3.95 -11.00 25.51
N ILE A 37 -3.40 -9.86 25.10
CA ILE A 37 -2.07 -9.84 24.49
C ILE A 37 -1.08 -10.45 25.50
N ASP A 38 -0.35 -11.44 25.02
CA ASP A 38 0.74 -12.09 25.70
C ASP A 38 2.03 -11.48 25.17
N GLU A 39 2.72 -10.74 26.00
CA GLU A 39 3.89 -9.97 25.60
C GLU A 39 5.00 -10.86 25.02
N GLU A 40 5.23 -12.03 25.57
CA GLU A 40 6.25 -12.95 25.07
C GLU A 40 5.90 -13.46 23.68
N LYS A 41 4.65 -13.86 23.46
CA LYS A 41 4.16 -14.25 22.14
C LYS A 41 4.23 -13.09 21.14
N PHE A 42 3.79 -11.90 21.55
CA PHE A 42 3.82 -10.72 20.69
C PHE A 42 5.23 -10.39 20.23
N GLN A 43 6.20 -10.38 21.13
CA GLN A 43 7.59 -10.06 20.83
C GLN A 43 8.25 -11.07 19.87
N ARG A 44 7.77 -12.30 19.78
CA ARG A 44 8.26 -13.28 18.80
C ARG A 44 7.96 -12.89 17.37
N PHE A 45 6.83 -12.24 17.12
CA PHE A 45 6.43 -11.79 15.78
C PHE A 45 6.80 -10.34 15.49
N CYS A 46 6.86 -9.49 16.52
CA CYS A 46 7.07 -8.06 16.40
C CYS A 46 8.49 -7.66 16.82
N ASN A 47 9.48 -8.12 16.08
CA ASN A 47 10.89 -7.79 16.32
C ASN A 47 11.65 -7.63 15.00
N SER A 48 12.86 -7.08 15.07
CA SER A 48 13.70 -6.81 13.90
C SER A 48 14.36 -8.07 13.30
N GLU A 49 14.42 -9.17 14.03
CA GLU A 49 15.09 -10.40 13.60
C GLU A 49 14.18 -11.24 12.71
N ALA A 50 12.92 -11.47 13.13
CA ALA A 50 11.96 -12.25 12.35
C ALA A 50 11.46 -11.50 11.11
N ARG A 51 11.19 -10.20 11.20
CA ARG A 51 10.67 -9.36 10.10
C ARG A 51 9.57 -10.06 9.29
N VAL A 52 8.55 -10.53 9.98
CA VAL A 52 7.40 -11.20 9.35
C VAL A 52 6.71 -10.26 8.37
N SER A 53 6.44 -10.72 7.15
CA SER A 53 5.77 -9.94 6.11
C SER A 53 4.32 -10.39 5.89
N PHE A 54 3.48 -9.44 5.45
CA PHE A 54 2.08 -9.74 5.19
C PHE A 54 1.91 -10.74 4.04
N TYR A 55 2.54 -10.49 2.91
CA TYR A 55 2.39 -11.33 1.72
C TYR A 55 3.10 -12.66 1.84
N GLY A 56 4.37 -12.63 2.19
CA GLY A 56 5.20 -13.83 2.25
C GLY A 56 4.84 -14.76 3.40
N ASP A 57 4.41 -14.22 4.53
CA ASP A 57 4.27 -15.04 5.72
C ASP A 57 2.81 -15.31 6.13
N PHE A 58 1.88 -14.39 5.85
CA PHE A 58 0.46 -14.62 6.20
C PHE A 58 -0.41 -15.06 5.03
N LEU A 59 -0.12 -14.68 3.79
CA LEU A 59 -0.92 -15.12 2.65
C LEU A 59 -0.43 -16.42 2.03
N TYR A 60 0.88 -16.67 2.01
CA TYR A 60 1.45 -17.86 1.42
C TYR A 60 0.86 -19.18 1.97
N PRO A 61 0.72 -19.35 3.31
CA PRO A 61 0.13 -20.57 3.86
C PRO A 61 -1.34 -20.83 3.46
N LEU A 62 -2.05 -19.82 2.96
CA LEU A 62 -3.44 -19.92 2.54
C LEU A 62 -3.60 -20.40 1.09
N ALA A 63 -2.52 -20.46 0.33
CA ALA A 63 -2.55 -20.95 -1.03
C ALA A 63 -2.73 -22.48 -1.05
N SER A 64 -3.58 -22.98 -1.94
CA SER A 64 -3.96 -24.40 -2.00
C SER A 64 -2.83 -25.34 -2.42
N ASP A 65 -1.80 -24.79 -3.07
CA ASP A 65 -0.62 -25.51 -3.57
C ASP A 65 0.63 -25.22 -2.73
N SER A 66 0.52 -24.51 -1.62
CA SER A 66 1.62 -24.23 -0.73
C SER A 66 2.03 -25.48 0.07
N THR A 67 3.33 -25.59 0.35
CA THR A 67 3.88 -26.60 1.25
C THR A 67 4.73 -25.93 2.33
N LEU A 68 4.85 -26.57 3.49
CA LEU A 68 5.68 -26.04 4.59
C LEU A 68 7.15 -25.95 4.18
N GLU A 69 7.64 -26.92 3.39
CA GLU A 69 9.02 -26.92 2.91
C GLU A 69 9.33 -25.74 2.01
N ASP A 70 8.42 -25.43 1.08
CA ASP A 70 8.60 -24.28 0.18
C ASP A 70 8.38 -22.98 0.94
N PHE A 71 7.48 -22.94 1.91
CA PHE A 71 7.28 -21.77 2.78
C PHE A 71 8.54 -21.36 3.51
N TYR A 72 9.33 -22.31 3.99
CA TYR A 72 10.61 -22.00 4.62
C TYR A 72 11.64 -21.40 3.67
N LYS A 73 11.52 -21.68 2.37
CA LYS A 73 12.43 -21.19 1.31
C LYS A 73 11.93 -19.90 0.65
N GLU A 74 10.66 -19.51 0.93
CA GLU A 74 10.07 -18.34 0.30
C GLU A 74 10.84 -17.07 0.65
N ALA A 75 10.89 -16.13 -0.31
CA ALA A 75 11.57 -14.87 -0.13
C ALA A 75 11.06 -14.15 1.14
N ALA A 76 11.98 -13.54 1.86
CA ALA A 76 11.69 -12.78 3.08
C ALA A 76 12.09 -11.32 2.90
N GLU A 77 11.44 -10.42 3.62
CA GLU A 77 11.85 -9.02 3.67
C GLU A 77 13.13 -8.80 4.46
N GLY A 78 13.49 -9.77 5.30
CA GLY A 78 14.73 -9.83 6.07
C GLY A 78 15.59 -11.02 5.69
N VAL A 79 16.49 -11.36 6.59
CA VAL A 79 17.36 -12.55 6.45
C VAL A 79 16.57 -13.78 6.89
N LEU A 80 16.67 -14.87 6.11
CA LEU A 80 16.18 -16.18 6.53
C LEU A 80 17.03 -16.66 7.72
N ASN A 81 16.44 -16.69 8.89
CA ASN A 81 17.08 -17.07 10.15
C ASN A 81 16.13 -17.91 11.01
N ASP A 82 16.63 -18.40 12.15
CA ASP A 82 15.87 -19.25 13.05
C ASP A 82 14.63 -18.55 13.63
N ALA A 83 14.69 -17.23 13.88
CA ALA A 83 13.55 -16.48 14.40
C ALA A 83 12.40 -16.46 13.39
N LEU A 84 12.70 -16.15 12.12
CA LEU A 84 11.69 -16.17 11.05
C LEU A 84 11.17 -17.60 10.80
N HIS A 85 12.08 -18.59 10.79
CA HIS A 85 11.68 -19.99 10.62
C HIS A 85 10.68 -20.44 11.71
N ASN A 86 10.93 -20.09 12.97
CA ASN A 86 10.02 -20.40 14.07
C ASN A 86 8.67 -19.68 13.90
N CYS A 87 8.68 -18.39 13.54
CA CYS A 87 7.44 -17.65 13.25
C CYS A 87 6.66 -18.30 12.10
N ARG A 88 7.31 -18.69 11.03
CA ARG A 88 6.68 -19.39 9.90
C ARG A 88 6.05 -20.71 10.31
N THR A 89 6.71 -21.47 11.17
CA THR A 89 6.16 -22.72 11.72
C THR A 89 4.87 -22.47 12.49
N GLU A 90 4.87 -21.49 13.38
CA GLU A 90 3.68 -21.15 14.18
C GLU A 90 2.54 -20.60 13.29
N ILE A 91 2.84 -19.72 12.35
CA ILE A 91 1.86 -19.20 11.39
C ILE A 91 1.26 -20.33 10.55
N TRP A 92 2.10 -21.20 9.99
CA TRP A 92 1.62 -22.36 9.23
C TRP A 92 0.65 -23.22 10.01
N ASN A 93 1.04 -23.62 11.21
CA ASN A 93 0.21 -24.47 12.08
C ASN A 93 -1.14 -23.82 12.42
N ALA A 94 -1.17 -22.50 12.54
CA ALA A 94 -2.39 -21.76 12.84
C ALA A 94 -3.34 -21.65 11.65
N ILE A 95 -2.81 -21.38 10.45
CA ILE A 95 -3.64 -20.87 9.35
C ILE A 95 -3.65 -21.71 8.06
N HIS A 96 -2.73 -22.63 7.81
CA HIS A 96 -2.71 -23.41 6.56
C HIS A 96 -3.97 -24.25 6.29
N LYS A 97 -4.77 -24.51 7.30
CA LYS A 97 -6.08 -25.21 7.19
C LYS A 97 -7.18 -24.34 6.57
N PHE A 98 -6.96 -23.04 6.47
CA PHE A 98 -7.88 -22.13 5.79
C PHE A 98 -7.49 -22.01 4.32
N SER A 99 -8.47 -21.75 3.47
CA SER A 99 -8.24 -21.56 2.04
C SER A 99 -8.50 -20.12 1.65
N MET A 100 -7.69 -19.61 0.72
CA MET A 100 -7.89 -18.31 0.10
C MET A 100 -8.75 -18.47 -1.16
N LYS A 101 -9.70 -17.53 -1.34
CA LYS A 101 -10.46 -17.42 -2.58
C LYS A 101 -10.04 -16.14 -3.29
N LEU A 102 -9.57 -16.28 -4.52
CA LEU A 102 -9.29 -15.15 -5.39
C LEU A 102 -10.59 -14.53 -5.90
N ILE A 103 -10.66 -13.20 -5.89
CA ILE A 103 -11.75 -12.42 -6.48
C ILE A 103 -11.13 -11.59 -7.60
N CYS A 104 -11.37 -11.98 -8.84
CA CYS A 104 -10.92 -11.22 -9.99
C CYS A 104 -11.92 -10.10 -10.30
N LEU A 105 -11.42 -8.87 -10.37
CA LEU A 105 -12.16 -7.69 -10.79
C LEU A 105 -11.87 -7.46 -12.29
N SER A 106 -12.89 -7.49 -13.13
CA SER A 106 -12.72 -7.25 -14.57
C SER A 106 -14.04 -6.73 -15.17
N PRO A 107 -14.03 -5.62 -15.95
CA PRO A 107 -12.85 -4.76 -16.18
C PRO A 107 -12.46 -3.95 -14.95
N ALA A 108 -11.17 -3.68 -14.78
CA ALA A 108 -10.65 -2.88 -13.68
C ALA A 108 -9.40 -2.11 -14.09
N GLU A 109 -9.19 -0.97 -13.45
CA GLU A 109 -7.97 -0.19 -13.53
C GLU A 109 -7.24 -0.29 -12.20
N PHE A 110 -5.92 -0.43 -12.24
CA PHE A 110 -5.08 -0.47 -11.06
C PHE A 110 -4.02 0.64 -11.13
N ILE A 111 -4.13 1.59 -10.21
CA ILE A 111 -3.22 2.71 -10.12
C ILE A 111 -2.34 2.48 -8.89
N HIS A 112 -1.05 2.25 -9.12
CA HIS A 112 -0.07 2.05 -8.06
C HIS A 112 0.73 3.32 -7.78
N PHE A 113 0.80 3.70 -6.52
CA PHE A 113 1.69 4.77 -6.04
C PHE A 113 2.25 4.40 -4.66
N GLY A 114 3.41 3.77 -4.65
CA GLY A 114 4.10 3.32 -3.43
C GLY A 114 5.02 4.36 -2.81
N THR A 115 5.31 5.45 -3.53
CA THR A 115 6.23 6.51 -3.08
C THR A 115 5.59 7.90 -3.25
N THR A 116 6.05 8.86 -2.44
CA THR A 116 5.64 10.27 -2.58
C THR A 116 5.96 10.83 -3.97
N ARG A 117 7.02 10.34 -4.60
CA ARG A 117 7.37 10.74 -5.98
C ARG A 117 6.31 10.27 -6.97
N GLU A 118 5.88 9.02 -6.89
CA GLU A 118 4.84 8.46 -7.76
C GLU A 118 3.50 9.16 -7.54
N LEU A 119 3.11 9.36 -6.28
CA LEU A 119 1.90 10.12 -5.97
C LEU A 119 1.95 11.53 -6.56
N ARG A 120 3.06 12.25 -6.40
CA ARG A 120 3.22 13.58 -7.00
C ARG A 120 3.11 13.52 -8.51
N GLN A 121 3.78 12.58 -9.16
CA GLN A 121 3.71 12.40 -10.61
C GLN A 121 2.27 12.15 -11.06
N LEU A 122 1.56 11.24 -10.40
CA LEU A 122 0.16 10.92 -10.68
C LEU A 122 -0.73 12.18 -10.66
N VAL A 123 -0.64 12.99 -9.62
CA VAL A 123 -1.53 14.16 -9.46
C VAL A 123 -1.11 15.39 -10.26
N THR A 124 0.13 15.45 -10.77
CA THR A 124 0.63 16.64 -11.49
C THR A 124 0.85 16.44 -12.98
N LYS A 125 1.15 15.22 -13.43
CA LYS A 125 1.45 14.90 -14.83
C LYS A 125 0.47 13.89 -15.41
N ASP A 126 0.31 12.76 -14.72
CA ASP A 126 -0.42 11.61 -15.26
C ASP A 126 -1.93 11.73 -15.05
N VAL A 127 -2.39 12.77 -14.34
CA VAL A 127 -3.82 12.98 -14.02
C VAL A 127 -4.70 13.05 -15.28
N GLN A 128 -4.18 13.55 -16.39
CA GLN A 128 -4.91 13.62 -17.65
C GLN A 128 -5.17 12.24 -18.26
N ASP A 129 -4.38 11.22 -17.94
CA ASP A 129 -4.61 9.84 -18.38
C ASP A 129 -5.82 9.22 -17.68
N TYR A 130 -6.29 9.86 -16.61
CA TYR A 130 -7.43 9.45 -15.78
C TYR A 130 -8.64 10.41 -15.85
N GLU A 131 -8.74 11.22 -16.93
CA GLU A 131 -9.90 12.10 -17.16
C GLU A 131 -11.22 11.32 -17.22
N PHE A 132 -11.19 10.05 -17.62
CA PHE A 132 -12.36 9.19 -17.62
C PHE A 132 -12.94 8.94 -16.21
N LEU A 133 -12.16 9.17 -15.16
CA LEU A 133 -12.58 9.18 -13.75
C LEU A 133 -13.00 10.59 -13.27
N ASP A 134 -13.13 11.56 -14.18
CA ASP A 134 -13.35 12.99 -13.88
C ASP A 134 -12.23 13.65 -13.04
N TRP A 135 -11.03 13.10 -13.11
CA TRP A 135 -9.87 13.69 -12.46
C TRP A 135 -9.39 14.91 -13.22
N LYS A 136 -9.05 15.95 -12.48
CA LYS A 136 -8.63 17.25 -13.02
C LYS A 136 -7.41 17.78 -12.29
N LEU A 137 -6.53 18.45 -13.03
CA LEU A 137 -5.33 19.07 -12.46
C LEU A 137 -5.68 20.14 -11.41
N GLN A 138 -6.76 20.85 -11.61
CA GLN A 138 -7.18 21.93 -10.72
C GLN A 138 -8.66 21.77 -10.35
N VAL A 139 -8.93 21.61 -9.07
CA VAL A 139 -10.28 21.41 -8.53
C VAL A 139 -10.55 22.43 -7.45
N ASN A 140 -11.69 23.13 -7.55
CA ASN A 140 -12.16 24.10 -6.56
C ASN A 140 -11.07 25.09 -6.11
N SER A 141 -10.27 25.58 -7.09
CA SER A 141 -9.11 26.39 -6.79
C SER A 141 -9.12 27.72 -7.57
N ALA A 142 -8.59 28.76 -6.96
CA ALA A 142 -8.39 30.06 -7.58
C ALA A 142 -6.90 30.28 -7.84
N VAL A 143 -6.45 29.77 -8.97
CA VAL A 143 -5.06 29.84 -9.45
C VAL A 143 -5.02 30.40 -10.88
N ARG A 144 -3.89 30.95 -11.30
CA ARG A 144 -3.74 31.56 -12.61
C ARG A 144 -2.77 30.79 -13.51
N GLU A 145 -1.87 30.07 -12.91
CA GLU A 145 -0.85 29.29 -13.57
C GLU A 145 -1.36 27.86 -13.77
N SER A 146 -1.02 27.22 -14.87
CA SER A 146 -1.50 25.90 -15.24
C SER A 146 -0.49 24.78 -15.00
N GLY A 147 0.75 25.11 -14.62
CA GLY A 147 1.85 24.15 -14.52
C GLY A 147 1.88 23.31 -13.25
N PHE A 148 0.89 23.43 -12.36
CA PHE A 148 0.83 22.68 -11.11
C PHE A 148 -0.59 22.21 -10.77
N ALA A 149 -0.69 21.19 -9.94
CA ALA A 149 -1.97 20.68 -9.48
C ALA A 149 -2.46 21.44 -8.24
N ALA A 150 -3.76 21.75 -8.19
CA ALA A 150 -4.35 22.49 -7.09
C ALA A 150 -5.72 21.94 -6.71
N HIS A 151 -5.91 21.68 -5.41
CA HIS A 151 -7.17 21.24 -4.84
C HIS A 151 -7.55 22.13 -3.64
N ASN A 152 -8.66 22.83 -3.75
CA ASN A 152 -9.11 23.77 -2.72
C ASN A 152 -8.00 24.77 -2.31
N ALA A 153 -7.30 25.33 -3.31
CA ALA A 153 -6.16 26.20 -3.08
C ALA A 153 -6.37 27.59 -3.70
N TYR A 154 -5.73 28.59 -3.11
CA TYR A 154 -5.70 29.94 -3.61
C TYR A 154 -4.26 30.41 -3.77
N VAL A 155 -3.91 30.94 -4.96
CA VAL A 155 -2.61 31.56 -5.21
C VAL A 155 -2.83 33.04 -5.55
N GLY A 156 -2.32 33.91 -4.69
CA GLY A 156 -2.43 35.35 -4.82
C GLY A 156 -1.68 35.87 -6.04
N ARG A 157 -2.13 37.04 -6.56
CA ARG A 157 -1.63 37.65 -7.82
C ARG A 157 -0.12 37.86 -7.90
N LYS A 158 0.52 38.03 -6.75
CA LYS A 158 1.96 38.30 -6.63
C LYS A 158 2.76 37.09 -6.16
N SER A 159 2.08 35.97 -5.95
CA SER A 159 2.70 34.70 -5.53
C SER A 159 2.82 33.76 -6.71
N ARG A 160 3.73 32.79 -6.61
CA ARG A 160 4.02 31.78 -7.62
C ARG A 160 4.11 30.40 -7.01
N VAL A 161 3.70 29.39 -7.76
CA VAL A 161 3.93 27.99 -7.45
C VAL A 161 4.61 27.36 -8.66
N GLY A 162 5.76 26.74 -8.43
CA GLY A 162 6.56 26.12 -9.48
C GLY A 162 5.88 24.90 -10.10
N GLU A 163 6.36 24.52 -11.28
CA GLU A 163 5.84 23.40 -12.06
C GLU A 163 5.94 22.06 -11.32
N GLU A 164 5.12 21.10 -11.70
CA GLU A 164 5.06 19.77 -11.10
C GLU A 164 4.81 19.78 -9.58
N SER A 165 4.27 20.86 -9.06
CA SER A 165 3.91 20.99 -7.65
C SER A 165 2.44 20.64 -7.42
N TYR A 166 2.10 20.32 -6.17
CA TYR A 166 0.74 20.06 -5.71
C TYR A 166 0.41 20.94 -4.52
N ALA A 167 -0.70 21.65 -4.58
CA ALA A 167 -1.18 22.49 -3.48
C ALA A 167 -2.60 22.06 -3.07
N GLU A 168 -2.79 21.71 -1.82
CA GLU A 168 -4.10 21.39 -1.28
C GLU A 168 -4.43 22.20 -0.03
N ASN A 169 -5.71 22.58 0.10
CA ASN A 169 -6.21 23.31 1.27
C ASN A 169 -5.31 24.48 1.71
N SER A 170 -4.75 25.21 0.72
CA SER A 170 -3.65 26.14 0.96
C SER A 170 -3.90 27.53 0.38
N TYR A 171 -3.34 28.53 1.06
CA TYR A 171 -3.35 29.92 0.60
C TYR A 171 -1.90 30.40 0.40
N VAL A 172 -1.47 30.55 -0.83
CA VAL A 172 -0.15 31.08 -1.17
C VAL A 172 -0.27 32.57 -1.45
N ILE A 173 0.07 33.40 -0.49
CA ILE A 173 -0.14 34.87 -0.51
C ILE A 173 1.14 35.62 -0.11
N GLY A 174 1.11 36.94 -0.11
CA GLY A 174 2.19 37.77 0.43
C GLY A 174 3.47 37.82 -0.40
N ASN A 175 3.39 37.71 -1.72
CA ASN A 175 4.54 37.60 -2.65
C ASN A 175 5.38 36.33 -2.44
N ALA A 176 4.78 35.26 -1.95
CA ALA A 176 5.45 33.98 -1.76
C ALA A 176 5.88 33.37 -3.11
N SER A 177 7.04 32.74 -3.11
CA SER A 177 7.54 31.94 -4.23
C SER A 177 7.78 30.52 -3.77
N VAL A 178 7.05 29.57 -4.32
CA VAL A 178 7.18 28.15 -4.07
C VAL A 178 7.96 27.53 -5.22
N GLY A 179 8.95 26.72 -4.89
CA GLY A 179 9.77 26.02 -5.89
C GLY A 179 8.99 24.96 -6.67
N GLU A 180 9.63 24.42 -7.71
CA GLU A 180 9.13 23.29 -8.46
C GLU A 180 9.07 22.01 -7.61
N ARG A 181 8.19 21.07 -8.01
CA ARG A 181 8.08 19.72 -7.42
C ARG A 181 7.85 19.74 -5.90
N THR A 182 7.11 20.71 -5.45
CA THR A 182 6.78 20.94 -4.03
C THR A 182 5.37 20.45 -3.74
N VAL A 183 5.17 19.87 -2.57
CA VAL A 183 3.83 19.55 -2.03
C VAL A 183 3.52 20.54 -0.90
N LEU A 184 2.40 21.23 -1.03
CA LEU A 184 1.85 22.13 -0.03
C LEU A 184 0.53 21.55 0.48
N SER A 185 0.44 21.36 1.78
CA SER A 185 -0.79 20.91 2.42
C SER A 185 -1.08 21.76 3.65
N HIS A 186 -2.29 22.34 3.70
CA HIS A 186 -2.77 23.15 4.84
C HIS A 186 -1.85 24.33 5.19
N VAL A 187 -1.26 25.00 4.19
CA VAL A 187 -0.34 26.14 4.34
C VAL A 187 -1.11 27.46 4.19
N ARG A 188 -0.71 28.45 5.00
CA ARG A 188 -1.23 29.82 4.89
C ARG A 188 -0.14 30.86 5.09
#